data_88cdcd5db1787fc6213426fe7835c2bc
#
_entry.id   88cdcd5db1787fc6213426fe7835c2bc
#
_cell.length_a   1.000
_cell.length_b   1.000
_cell.length_c   1.000
_cell.angle_alpha   90.00
_cell.angle_beta   90.00
_cell.angle_gamma   90.00
#
_symmetry.space_group_name_H-M   'P 1'
#
loop_
_entity.id
_entity.type
_entity.pdbx_description
1 polymer ?
#
loop_
_entity_poly.entity_id
_entity_poly.type
_entity_poly.pdbx_seq_one_letter_code
_entity_poly.pdbx_strand_id
1 'polypeptide(L)'
;MISVGIFTGYYPYTLAETIERAKKDGMSCVQLDLEFKDIDLSRGNITKEKANQVRDAFRDANLPIVAISAYTNLVHPDPEKRQENIDYVKEILAHARDFGTPYVVSETGTYNEESDWSADPKNYTEEAYQEFKKVAIDLAKFAYDHDAVFLVENYVNNIVGSVDQVARLLQEVNHPGLGLLCDPTNYFDGSNIDDVDPTIEKIFHVLDDKIKIAHAKDCK
;
A
#
# COMPACT_ATOMS: atom_id res chain seq x y z
N MET A 1 -14.64 -18.78 1.51
CA MET A 1 -13.70 -18.76 2.66
C MET A 1 -12.82 -17.55 2.46
N ILE A 2 -12.62 -16.71 3.48
CA ILE A 2 -11.74 -15.55 3.40
C ILE A 2 -10.30 -16.03 3.61
N SER A 3 -9.36 -15.60 2.74
CA SER A 3 -7.94 -15.85 2.93
C SER A 3 -7.39 -14.91 4.01
N VAL A 4 -6.60 -15.46 4.92
CA VAL A 4 -5.92 -14.69 5.97
C VAL A 4 -4.43 -14.71 5.66
N GLY A 5 -3.84 -13.52 5.61
CA GLY A 5 -2.43 -13.35 5.27
C GLY A 5 -1.69 -12.46 6.25
N ILE A 6 -0.40 -12.30 5.99
CA ILE A 6 0.47 -11.42 6.76
C ILE A 6 1.29 -10.53 5.85
N PHE A 7 1.62 -9.34 6.34
CA PHE A 7 2.63 -8.47 5.77
C PHE A 7 4.03 -9.00 6.09
N THR A 8 4.82 -9.32 5.06
CA THR A 8 6.12 -9.99 5.24
C THR A 8 7.23 -9.10 5.77
N GLY A 9 7.07 -7.78 5.80
CA GLY A 9 8.01 -6.83 6.39
C GLY A 9 8.32 -7.07 7.88
N TYR A 10 7.51 -7.90 8.55
CA TYR A 10 7.83 -8.39 9.90
C TYR A 10 8.82 -9.56 9.91
N TYR A 11 9.20 -10.09 8.74
CA TYR A 11 10.07 -11.24 8.58
C TYR A 11 11.37 -10.87 7.84
N PRO A 12 12.36 -10.27 8.52
CA PRO A 12 13.61 -9.85 7.88
C PRO A 12 14.52 -11.07 7.63
N TYR A 13 14.08 -12.03 6.84
CA TYR A 13 14.73 -13.32 6.59
C TYR A 13 15.10 -13.51 5.11
N THR A 14 15.64 -14.67 4.79
CA THR A 14 15.76 -15.14 3.41
C THR A 14 14.39 -15.45 2.83
N LEU A 15 14.28 -15.52 1.51
CA LEU A 15 13.02 -15.87 0.84
C LEU A 15 12.42 -17.18 1.38
N ALA A 16 13.27 -18.23 1.51
CA ALA A 16 12.84 -19.53 2.01
C ALA A 16 12.35 -19.48 3.46
N GLU A 17 13.08 -18.79 4.34
CA GLU A 17 12.71 -18.62 5.76
C GLU A 17 11.41 -17.81 5.92
N THR A 18 11.21 -16.78 5.10
CA THR A 18 9.96 -15.98 5.10
C THR A 18 8.74 -16.83 4.75
N ILE A 19 8.87 -17.67 3.72
CA ILE A 19 7.80 -18.60 3.31
C ILE A 19 7.52 -19.62 4.42
N GLU A 20 8.57 -20.25 4.97
CA GLU A 20 8.41 -21.22 6.06
C GLU A 20 7.73 -20.62 7.26
N ARG A 21 8.11 -19.40 7.63
CA ARG A 21 7.53 -18.70 8.77
C ARG A 21 6.05 -18.37 8.55
N ALA A 22 5.68 -17.81 7.40
CA ALA A 22 4.29 -17.50 7.09
C ALA A 22 3.41 -18.76 7.12
N LYS A 23 3.89 -19.87 6.58
CA LYS A 23 3.19 -21.17 6.65
C LYS A 23 3.06 -21.69 8.07
N LYS A 24 4.12 -21.61 8.88
CA LYS A 24 4.11 -22.02 10.29
C LYS A 24 3.11 -21.21 11.11
N ASP A 25 2.96 -19.93 10.81
CA ASP A 25 2.01 -19.03 11.44
C ASP A 25 0.56 -19.22 10.90
N GLY A 26 0.35 -20.20 9.99
CA GLY A 26 -0.97 -20.58 9.47
C GLY A 26 -1.53 -19.65 8.40
N MET A 27 -0.69 -18.82 7.79
CA MET A 27 -1.11 -17.89 6.75
C MET A 27 -1.45 -18.60 5.44
N SER A 28 -2.46 -18.10 4.73
CA SER A 28 -2.92 -18.62 3.43
C SER A 28 -2.56 -17.72 2.24
N CYS A 29 -2.05 -16.51 2.51
CA CYS A 29 -1.53 -15.56 1.53
C CYS A 29 -0.57 -14.58 2.20
N VAL A 30 0.08 -13.73 1.41
CA VAL A 30 0.96 -12.67 1.92
C VAL A 30 0.75 -11.34 1.20
N GLN A 31 0.91 -10.24 1.92
CA GLN A 31 1.29 -8.96 1.34
C GLN A 31 2.81 -8.89 1.39
N LEU A 32 3.43 -8.79 0.23
CA LEU A 32 4.87 -8.92 0.07
C LEU A 32 5.58 -7.60 0.38
N ASP A 33 6.54 -7.63 1.30
CA ASP A 33 7.62 -6.65 1.40
C ASP A 33 8.82 -7.14 0.58
N LEU A 34 9.57 -6.23 -0.02
CA LEU A 34 10.68 -6.57 -0.92
C LEU A 34 12.03 -6.70 -0.22
N GLU A 35 12.05 -6.72 1.11
CA GLU A 35 13.27 -6.86 1.90
C GLU A 35 13.57 -8.34 2.21
N PHE A 36 14.51 -8.92 1.46
CA PHE A 36 15.05 -10.26 1.70
C PHE A 36 16.55 -10.21 1.97
N LYS A 37 17.07 -11.14 2.78
CA LYS A 37 18.51 -11.23 3.07
C LYS A 37 19.33 -11.80 1.92
N ASP A 38 18.71 -12.56 1.04
CA ASP A 38 19.34 -13.34 -0.03
C ASP A 38 18.97 -12.88 -1.44
N ILE A 39 18.05 -11.93 -1.59
CA ILE A 39 17.65 -11.35 -2.86
C ILE A 39 17.61 -9.83 -2.73
N ASP A 40 18.43 -9.15 -3.51
CA ASP A 40 18.42 -7.68 -3.58
C ASP A 40 17.31 -7.20 -4.51
N LEU A 41 16.24 -6.68 -3.93
CA LEU A 41 15.09 -6.03 -4.59
C LEU A 41 15.00 -4.54 -4.22
N SER A 42 16.10 -3.95 -3.80
CA SER A 42 16.16 -2.51 -3.55
C SER A 42 15.90 -1.70 -4.81
N ARG A 43 15.63 -0.41 -4.65
CA ARG A 43 15.38 0.53 -5.74
C ARG A 43 16.42 0.41 -6.86
N GLY A 44 15.96 0.27 -8.11
CA GLY A 44 16.80 0.09 -9.29
C GLY A 44 17.34 -1.33 -9.48
N ASN A 45 17.03 -2.27 -8.59
CA ASN A 45 17.51 -3.65 -8.64
C ASN A 45 16.40 -4.68 -8.87
N ILE A 46 15.15 -4.25 -9.04
CA ILE A 46 14.04 -5.14 -9.37
C ILE A 46 14.17 -5.53 -10.84
N THR A 47 14.25 -6.83 -11.10
CA THR A 47 14.23 -7.38 -12.45
C THR A 47 13.14 -8.43 -12.59
N LYS A 48 12.72 -8.67 -13.83
CA LYS A 48 11.74 -9.70 -14.14
C LYS A 48 12.16 -11.08 -13.63
N GLU A 49 13.44 -11.41 -13.73
CA GLU A 49 13.99 -12.69 -13.27
C GLU A 49 13.86 -12.85 -11.77
N LYS A 50 14.23 -11.82 -11.00
CA LYS A 50 14.11 -11.82 -9.54
C LYS A 50 12.65 -11.84 -9.09
N ALA A 51 11.79 -11.05 -9.73
CA ALA A 51 10.35 -11.04 -9.45
C ALA A 51 9.72 -12.43 -9.70
N ASN A 52 10.04 -13.06 -10.83
CA ASN A 52 9.60 -14.41 -11.14
C ASN A 52 10.14 -15.45 -10.15
N GLN A 53 11.40 -15.33 -9.72
CA GLN A 53 12.00 -16.22 -8.70
C GLN A 53 11.19 -16.15 -7.40
N VAL A 54 10.86 -14.96 -6.92
CA VAL A 54 10.04 -14.75 -5.72
C VAL A 54 8.64 -15.33 -5.91
N ARG A 55 7.96 -14.97 -7.01
CA ARG A 55 6.63 -15.50 -7.33
C ARG A 55 6.63 -17.03 -7.31
N ASP A 56 7.56 -17.65 -8.00
CA ASP A 56 7.60 -19.10 -8.17
C ASP A 56 7.82 -19.80 -6.83
N ALA A 57 8.69 -19.27 -5.96
CA ALA A 57 8.91 -19.81 -4.62
C ALA A 57 7.63 -19.73 -3.75
N PHE A 58 6.93 -18.61 -3.75
CA PHE A 58 5.66 -18.46 -3.02
C PHE A 58 4.55 -19.33 -3.61
N ARG A 59 4.44 -19.41 -4.95
CA ARG A 59 3.47 -20.28 -5.64
C ARG A 59 3.70 -21.76 -5.31
N ASP A 60 4.95 -22.24 -5.39
CA ASP A 60 5.32 -23.64 -5.13
C ASP A 60 5.07 -24.02 -3.66
N ALA A 61 5.10 -23.05 -2.77
CA ALA A 61 4.72 -23.18 -1.37
C ALA A 61 3.19 -23.13 -1.13
N ASN A 62 2.40 -22.88 -2.17
CA ASN A 62 0.94 -22.66 -2.10
C ASN A 62 0.57 -21.48 -1.16
N LEU A 63 1.33 -20.40 -1.27
CA LEU A 63 1.19 -19.17 -0.47
C LEU A 63 1.16 -17.94 -1.41
N PRO A 64 0.02 -17.63 -2.05
CA PRO A 64 -0.06 -16.59 -3.06
C PRO A 64 0.26 -15.20 -2.50
N ILE A 65 0.94 -14.38 -3.32
CA ILE A 65 1.16 -12.95 -3.08
C ILE A 65 -0.11 -12.21 -3.50
N VAL A 66 -0.75 -11.51 -2.56
CA VAL A 66 -1.99 -10.76 -2.84
C VAL A 66 -1.76 -9.30 -3.13
N ALA A 67 -0.68 -8.71 -2.61
CA ALA A 67 -0.23 -7.36 -2.93
C ALA A 67 1.27 -7.21 -2.67
N ILE A 68 1.88 -6.17 -3.23
CA ILE A 68 3.26 -5.77 -2.97
C ILE A 68 3.25 -4.44 -2.25
N SER A 69 4.03 -4.32 -1.18
CA SER A 69 4.22 -3.10 -0.42
C SER A 69 5.24 -2.19 -1.12
N ALA A 70 4.82 -0.96 -1.36
CA ALA A 70 5.66 0.10 -1.91
C ALA A 70 5.58 1.35 -1.01
N TYR A 71 5.56 1.12 0.31
CA TYR A 71 5.37 2.20 1.27
C TYR A 71 6.48 3.23 1.18
N THR A 72 6.07 4.46 0.88
CA THR A 72 6.96 5.61 0.75
C THR A 72 6.16 6.92 0.80
N ASN A 73 6.84 8.03 1.06
CA ASN A 73 6.20 9.35 1.13
C ASN A 73 6.01 9.96 -0.27
N LEU A 74 4.81 9.85 -0.82
CA LEU A 74 4.46 10.31 -2.18
C LEU A 74 4.32 11.83 -2.32
N VAL A 75 4.38 12.57 -1.20
CA VAL A 75 4.31 14.03 -1.16
C VAL A 75 5.46 14.64 -0.37
N HIS A 76 6.56 13.90 -0.24
CA HIS A 76 7.74 14.39 0.47
C HIS A 76 8.03 15.84 0.11
N PRO A 77 8.29 16.76 1.10
CA PRO A 77 8.49 18.19 0.84
C PRO A 77 9.66 18.46 -0.08
N ASP A 78 10.75 17.69 0.02
CA ASP A 78 11.85 17.71 -0.93
C ASP A 78 11.40 17.12 -2.29
N PRO A 79 11.43 17.92 -3.38
CA PRO A 79 10.94 17.47 -4.69
C PRO A 79 11.76 16.32 -5.30
N GLU A 80 13.07 16.26 -5.03
CA GLU A 80 13.95 15.19 -5.55
C GLU A 80 13.59 13.86 -4.89
N LYS A 81 13.48 13.84 -3.56
CA LYS A 81 13.04 12.66 -2.81
C LYS A 81 11.62 12.23 -3.19
N ARG A 82 10.72 13.20 -3.40
CA ARG A 82 9.36 12.91 -3.86
C ARG A 82 9.37 12.20 -5.19
N GLN A 83 10.16 12.68 -6.16
CA GLN A 83 10.27 12.06 -7.46
C GLN A 83 10.87 10.66 -7.36
N GLU A 84 11.94 10.46 -6.59
CA GLU A 84 12.53 9.16 -6.32
C GLU A 84 11.50 8.17 -5.72
N ASN A 85 10.65 8.65 -4.80
CA ASN A 85 9.60 7.84 -4.21
C ASN A 85 8.53 7.42 -5.22
N ILE A 86 8.10 8.35 -6.09
CA ILE A 86 7.16 8.07 -7.17
C ILE A 86 7.76 7.07 -8.17
N ASP A 87 9.02 7.24 -8.54
CA ASP A 87 9.72 6.35 -9.47
C ASP A 87 9.88 4.93 -8.89
N TYR A 88 10.12 4.82 -7.58
CA TYR A 88 10.15 3.53 -6.89
C TYR A 88 8.79 2.79 -6.94
N VAL A 89 7.69 3.50 -6.70
CA VAL A 89 6.36 2.89 -6.84
C VAL A 89 6.10 2.46 -8.27
N LYS A 90 6.52 3.26 -9.27
CA LYS A 90 6.42 2.90 -10.68
C LYS A 90 7.27 1.68 -11.05
N GLU A 91 8.49 1.57 -10.52
CA GLU A 91 9.33 0.39 -10.71
C GLU A 91 8.61 -0.88 -10.23
N ILE A 92 8.03 -0.86 -9.04
CA ILE A 92 7.28 -2.00 -8.51
C ILE A 92 6.02 -2.29 -9.34
N LEU A 93 5.26 -1.25 -9.74
CA LEU A 93 4.07 -1.39 -10.60
C LEU A 93 4.41 -2.06 -11.94
N ALA A 94 5.54 -1.71 -12.56
CA ALA A 94 5.99 -2.31 -13.81
C ALA A 94 6.27 -3.82 -13.69
N HIS A 95 6.61 -4.30 -12.50
CA HIS A 95 6.91 -5.71 -12.21
C HIS A 95 5.82 -6.44 -11.42
N ALA A 96 4.70 -5.79 -11.10
CA ALA A 96 3.65 -6.38 -10.26
C ALA A 96 3.19 -7.76 -10.79
N ARG A 97 2.96 -7.87 -12.08
CA ARG A 97 2.57 -9.13 -12.73
C ARG A 97 3.67 -10.19 -12.71
N ASP A 98 4.93 -9.79 -12.77
CA ASP A 98 6.06 -10.71 -12.65
C ASP A 98 6.13 -11.31 -11.23
N PHE A 99 5.73 -10.56 -10.20
CA PHE A 99 5.52 -11.07 -8.83
C PHE A 99 4.23 -11.89 -8.64
N GLY A 100 3.34 -11.91 -9.63
CA GLY A 100 2.11 -12.73 -9.60
C GLY A 100 0.88 -12.06 -9.02
N THR A 101 0.91 -10.76 -8.76
CA THR A 101 -0.25 -9.97 -8.31
C THR A 101 -0.43 -8.72 -9.16
N PRO A 102 -1.65 -8.18 -9.33
CA PRO A 102 -1.82 -6.87 -9.92
C PRO A 102 -1.64 -5.72 -8.93
N TYR A 103 -1.63 -5.97 -7.63
CA TYR A 103 -1.82 -4.95 -6.60
C TYR A 103 -0.49 -4.49 -6.00
N VAL A 104 -0.26 -3.17 -6.05
CA VAL A 104 0.85 -2.49 -5.37
C VAL A 104 0.27 -1.42 -4.47
N VAL A 105 0.66 -1.39 -3.21
CA VAL A 105 0.08 -0.50 -2.19
C VAL A 105 1.10 0.48 -1.65
N SER A 106 0.68 1.73 -1.44
CA SER A 106 1.40 2.72 -0.65
C SER A 106 0.43 3.64 0.09
N GLU A 107 0.92 4.24 1.17
CA GLU A 107 0.25 5.36 1.83
C GLU A 107 0.32 6.63 0.99
N THR A 108 -0.45 7.65 1.40
CA THR A 108 -0.56 8.90 0.63
C THR A 108 0.55 9.90 0.93
N GLY A 109 1.21 9.75 2.09
CA GLY A 109 2.35 10.56 2.51
C GLY A 109 1.97 11.82 3.30
N THR A 110 3.00 12.51 3.77
CA THR A 110 2.93 13.68 4.65
C THR A 110 3.97 14.73 4.24
N TYR A 111 3.70 15.99 4.56
CA TYR A 111 4.68 17.06 4.43
C TYR A 111 5.63 17.17 5.63
N ASN A 112 5.53 16.27 6.61
CA ASN A 112 6.48 16.21 7.71
C ASN A 112 7.86 15.76 7.21
N GLU A 113 8.91 16.56 7.48
CA GLU A 113 10.27 16.28 7.00
C GLU A 113 11.01 15.22 7.83
N GLU A 114 10.56 15.02 9.08
CA GLU A 114 11.27 14.19 10.05
C GLU A 114 10.73 12.75 10.10
N SER A 115 9.46 12.55 9.71
CA SER A 115 8.80 11.26 9.83
C SER A 115 7.64 11.10 8.85
N ASP A 116 7.65 10.03 8.08
CA ASP A 116 6.55 9.66 7.16
C ASP A 116 5.25 9.28 7.90
N TRP A 117 5.32 9.13 9.22
CA TRP A 117 4.19 8.74 10.10
C TRP A 117 3.60 9.89 10.89
N SER A 118 4.23 11.05 10.87
CA SER A 118 3.82 12.22 11.64
C SER A 118 3.00 13.19 10.80
N ALA A 119 2.00 13.79 11.44
CA ALA A 119 1.21 14.82 10.79
C ALA A 119 2.02 16.10 10.54
N ASP A 120 1.60 16.84 9.52
CA ASP A 120 2.03 18.22 9.28
C ASP A 120 0.78 19.08 9.00
N PRO A 121 0.71 20.34 9.49
CA PRO A 121 -0.46 21.20 9.23
C PRO A 121 -0.81 21.36 7.75
N LYS A 122 0.18 21.27 6.85
CA LYS A 122 -0.02 21.36 5.41
C LYS A 122 -0.82 20.16 4.87
N ASN A 123 -0.75 18.98 5.50
CA ASN A 123 -1.49 17.79 5.06
C ASN A 123 -3.00 18.04 4.95
N TYR A 124 -3.52 18.96 5.78
CA TYR A 124 -4.96 19.24 5.88
C TYR A 124 -5.43 20.36 4.94
N THR A 125 -4.58 20.81 4.00
CA THR A 125 -4.92 21.86 3.04
C THR A 125 -5.46 21.28 1.72
N GLU A 126 -6.33 22.03 1.07
CA GLU A 126 -6.81 21.68 -0.28
C GLU A 126 -5.68 21.63 -1.30
N GLU A 127 -4.67 22.49 -1.15
CA GLU A 127 -3.48 22.51 -2.01
C GLU A 127 -2.73 21.16 -1.93
N ALA A 128 -2.46 20.66 -0.73
CA ALA A 128 -1.81 19.37 -0.53
C ALA A 128 -2.62 18.21 -1.12
N TYR A 129 -3.94 18.21 -0.91
CA TYR A 129 -4.82 17.24 -1.53
C TYR A 129 -4.74 17.26 -3.06
N GLN A 130 -4.76 18.44 -3.68
CA GLN A 130 -4.69 18.58 -5.13
C GLN A 130 -3.30 18.17 -5.68
N GLU A 131 -2.22 18.39 -4.92
CA GLU A 131 -0.89 17.88 -5.27
C GLU A 131 -0.87 16.35 -5.24
N PHE A 132 -1.32 15.73 -4.16
CA PHE A 132 -1.40 14.27 -4.08
C PHE A 132 -2.31 13.67 -5.16
N LYS A 133 -3.48 14.28 -5.43
CA LYS A 133 -4.38 13.80 -6.48
C LYS A 133 -3.69 13.72 -7.85
N LYS A 134 -2.81 14.64 -8.19
CA LYS A 134 -2.02 14.56 -9.44
C LYS A 134 -1.10 13.34 -9.44
N VAL A 135 -0.45 13.05 -8.32
CA VAL A 135 0.38 11.85 -8.17
C VAL A 135 -0.47 10.58 -8.29
N ALA A 136 -1.62 10.54 -7.63
CA ALA A 136 -2.54 9.40 -7.71
C ALA A 136 -3.04 9.14 -9.14
N ILE A 137 -3.35 10.19 -9.91
CA ILE A 137 -3.73 10.09 -11.33
C ILE A 137 -2.58 9.52 -12.17
N ASP A 138 -1.37 10.00 -11.95
CA ASP A 138 -0.18 9.54 -12.68
C ASP A 138 0.12 8.08 -12.39
N LEU A 139 0.13 7.69 -11.10
CA LEU A 139 0.32 6.30 -10.69
C LEU A 139 -0.80 5.37 -11.18
N ALA A 140 -2.06 5.82 -11.14
CA ALA A 140 -3.18 5.03 -11.65
C ALA A 140 -3.08 4.74 -13.15
N LYS A 141 -2.70 5.74 -13.96
CA LYS A 141 -2.47 5.57 -15.40
C LYS A 141 -1.31 4.62 -15.65
N PHE A 142 -0.18 4.86 -14.98
CA PHE A 142 1.01 4.01 -15.12
C PHE A 142 0.70 2.56 -14.73
N ALA A 143 -0.01 2.34 -13.62
CA ALA A 143 -0.44 1.02 -13.19
C ALA A 143 -1.30 0.32 -14.26
N TYR A 144 -2.29 1.01 -14.79
CA TYR A 144 -3.18 0.47 -15.83
C TYR A 144 -2.43 0.06 -17.09
N ASP A 145 -1.47 0.89 -17.54
CA ASP A 145 -0.64 0.60 -18.71
C ASP A 145 0.28 -0.62 -18.51
N HIS A 146 0.46 -1.07 -17.26
CA HIS A 146 1.24 -2.26 -16.88
C HIS A 146 0.36 -3.42 -16.35
N ASP A 147 -0.94 -3.40 -16.64
CA ASP A 147 -1.90 -4.41 -16.14
C ASP A 147 -1.91 -4.53 -14.60
N ALA A 148 -1.55 -3.47 -13.89
CA ALA A 148 -1.51 -3.38 -12.44
C ALA A 148 -2.57 -2.41 -11.90
N VAL A 149 -2.69 -2.36 -10.58
CA VAL A 149 -3.57 -1.44 -9.85
C VAL A 149 -2.78 -0.87 -8.68
N PHE A 150 -2.68 0.44 -8.62
CA PHE A 150 -2.16 1.14 -7.46
C PHE A 150 -3.25 1.20 -6.39
N LEU A 151 -2.98 0.65 -5.21
CA LEU A 151 -3.87 0.73 -4.06
C LEU A 151 -3.39 1.85 -3.14
N VAL A 152 -4.25 2.83 -2.89
CA VAL A 152 -4.03 3.76 -1.79
C VAL A 152 -4.39 3.10 -0.48
N GLU A 153 -3.54 3.27 0.53
CA GLU A 153 -3.88 3.04 1.92
C GLU A 153 -3.95 4.38 2.66
N ASN A 154 -5.03 4.60 3.38
CA ASN A 154 -5.16 5.80 4.21
C ASN A 154 -4.36 5.67 5.50
N TYR A 155 -3.91 6.81 6.01
CA TYR A 155 -3.39 6.95 7.36
C TYR A 155 -3.80 8.31 7.93
N VAL A 156 -4.30 8.34 9.16
CA VAL A 156 -4.94 9.52 9.77
C VAL A 156 -4.05 10.77 9.76
N ASN A 157 -2.74 10.60 9.84
CA ASN A 157 -1.76 11.68 9.79
C ASN A 157 -1.29 12.07 8.38
N ASN A 158 -1.75 11.36 7.36
CA ASN A 158 -1.40 11.64 5.98
C ASN A 158 -2.39 12.61 5.31
N ILE A 159 -2.15 12.95 4.04
CA ILE A 159 -3.02 13.87 3.27
C ILE A 159 -4.42 13.31 3.09
N VAL A 160 -4.55 12.00 2.88
CA VAL A 160 -5.85 11.32 2.77
C VAL A 160 -6.03 10.44 4.00
N GLY A 161 -6.49 11.06 5.09
CA GLY A 161 -6.59 10.42 6.40
C GLY A 161 -8.01 10.06 6.84
N SER A 162 -9.06 10.53 6.16
CA SER A 162 -10.45 10.30 6.55
C SER A 162 -11.24 9.53 5.49
N VAL A 163 -12.35 8.91 5.90
CA VAL A 163 -13.27 8.18 5.00
C VAL A 163 -13.75 9.08 3.86
N ASP A 164 -14.12 10.33 4.18
CA ASP A 164 -14.62 11.28 3.18
C ASP A 164 -13.54 11.68 2.17
N GLN A 165 -12.29 11.84 2.63
CA GLN A 165 -11.17 12.15 1.73
C GLN A 165 -10.83 10.96 0.82
N VAL A 166 -10.87 9.74 1.32
CA VAL A 166 -10.69 8.51 0.51
C VAL A 166 -11.79 8.42 -0.54
N ALA A 167 -13.06 8.57 -0.14
CA ALA A 167 -14.19 8.53 -1.06
C ALA A 167 -14.07 9.60 -2.15
N ARG A 168 -13.72 10.83 -1.75
CA ARG A 168 -13.48 11.95 -2.66
C ARG A 168 -12.37 11.63 -3.67
N LEU A 169 -11.23 11.13 -3.20
CA LEU A 169 -10.10 10.77 -4.07
C LEU A 169 -10.51 9.73 -5.12
N LEU A 170 -11.12 8.64 -4.68
CA LEU A 170 -11.55 7.56 -5.58
C LEU A 170 -12.59 8.03 -6.59
N GLN A 171 -13.52 8.92 -6.19
CA GLN A 171 -14.51 9.51 -7.07
C GLN A 171 -13.89 10.49 -8.08
N GLU A 172 -13.00 11.38 -7.63
CA GLU A 172 -12.41 12.41 -8.49
C GLU A 172 -11.38 11.83 -9.47
N VAL A 173 -10.62 10.81 -9.08
CA VAL A 173 -9.67 10.12 -9.96
C VAL A 173 -10.39 9.18 -10.91
N ASN A 174 -11.35 8.39 -10.42
CA ASN A 174 -12.22 7.48 -11.17
C ASN A 174 -11.48 6.71 -12.28
N HIS A 175 -10.42 6.01 -11.95
CA HIS A 175 -9.57 5.31 -12.90
C HIS A 175 -9.43 3.82 -12.53
N PRO A 176 -9.52 2.86 -13.50
CA PRO A 176 -9.43 1.43 -13.20
C PRO A 176 -8.09 0.99 -12.60
N GLY A 177 -7.02 1.76 -12.83
CA GLY A 177 -5.70 1.52 -12.22
C GLY A 177 -5.56 2.05 -10.79
N LEU A 178 -6.62 2.61 -10.16
CA LEU A 178 -6.64 3.02 -8.76
C LEU A 178 -7.64 2.17 -7.98
N GLY A 179 -7.26 1.75 -6.77
CA GLY A 179 -8.11 1.04 -5.82
C GLY A 179 -7.81 1.42 -4.38
N LEU A 180 -8.43 0.71 -3.46
CA LEU A 180 -8.27 0.90 -2.02
C LEU A 180 -7.76 -0.38 -1.36
N LEU A 181 -6.69 -0.25 -0.56
CA LEU A 181 -6.41 -1.14 0.54
C LEU A 181 -7.00 -0.48 1.79
N CYS A 182 -7.93 -1.14 2.43
CA CYS A 182 -8.61 -0.62 3.61
C CYS A 182 -7.95 -1.16 4.88
N ASP A 183 -7.35 -0.28 5.67
CA ASP A 183 -6.96 -0.56 7.06
C ASP A 183 -7.87 0.25 7.99
N PRO A 184 -8.88 -0.37 8.60
CA PRO A 184 -9.81 0.35 9.46
C PRO A 184 -9.15 1.06 10.64
N THR A 185 -8.03 0.53 11.17
CA THR A 185 -7.33 1.16 12.30
C THR A 185 -6.60 2.44 11.92
N ASN A 186 -6.26 2.61 10.65
CA ASN A 186 -5.58 3.79 10.15
C ASN A 186 -6.46 5.05 10.06
N TYR A 187 -7.77 4.95 10.36
CA TYR A 187 -8.69 6.10 10.44
C TYR A 187 -8.75 6.72 11.86
N PHE A 188 -8.07 6.12 12.83
CA PHE A 188 -8.16 6.52 14.22
C PHE A 188 -6.88 7.14 14.77
N ASP A 189 -7.07 8.12 15.63
CA ASP A 189 -6.07 8.68 16.53
C ASP A 189 -6.69 8.96 17.91
N GLY A 190 -5.94 9.59 18.80
CA GLY A 190 -6.43 9.92 20.14
C GLY A 190 -7.62 10.90 20.18
N SER A 191 -7.94 11.57 19.07
CA SER A 191 -9.04 12.55 19.02
C SER A 191 -10.40 11.93 18.68
N ASN A 192 -10.41 10.74 18.04
CA ASN A 192 -11.61 10.08 17.55
C ASN A 192 -11.75 8.61 17.94
N ILE A 193 -10.92 8.13 18.86
CA ILE A 193 -10.91 6.72 19.29
C ILE A 193 -12.23 6.29 19.96
N ASP A 194 -13.03 7.22 20.46
CA ASP A 194 -14.34 6.94 21.05
C ASP A 194 -15.43 6.69 19.98
N ASP A 195 -15.16 7.03 18.71
CA ASP A 195 -16.08 6.91 17.57
C ASP A 195 -15.78 5.67 16.67
N VAL A 196 -15.25 4.58 17.23
CA VAL A 196 -14.80 3.39 16.49
C VAL A 196 -15.95 2.77 15.70
N ASP A 197 -17.04 2.41 16.37
CA ASP A 197 -18.17 1.70 15.72
C ASP A 197 -18.79 2.53 14.60
N PRO A 198 -19.18 3.81 14.79
CA PRO A 198 -19.72 4.63 13.71
C PRO A 198 -18.74 4.81 12.54
N THR A 199 -17.45 4.92 12.83
CA THR A 199 -16.44 5.09 11.77
C THR A 199 -16.28 3.80 10.96
N ILE A 200 -16.24 2.63 11.59
CA ILE A 200 -16.18 1.34 10.89
C ILE A 200 -17.44 1.13 10.03
N GLU A 201 -18.63 1.43 10.56
CA GLU A 201 -19.87 1.38 9.78
C GLU A 201 -19.79 2.30 8.56
N LYS A 202 -19.30 3.54 8.73
CA LYS A 202 -19.12 4.49 7.63
C LYS A 202 -18.14 4.01 6.57
N ILE A 203 -16.99 3.41 6.98
CA ILE A 203 -15.99 2.84 6.08
C ILE A 203 -16.67 1.85 5.13
N PHE A 204 -17.33 0.84 5.66
CA PHE A 204 -17.95 -0.20 4.85
C PHE A 204 -19.20 0.27 4.09
N HIS A 205 -19.94 1.25 4.61
CA HIS A 205 -21.08 1.82 3.88
C HIS A 205 -20.66 2.66 2.67
N VAL A 206 -19.55 3.41 2.79
CA VAL A 206 -19.12 4.39 1.77
C VAL A 206 -18.11 3.80 0.78
N LEU A 207 -17.28 2.84 1.21
CA LEU A 207 -16.11 2.39 0.47
C LEU A 207 -16.16 0.91 0.05
N ASP A 208 -17.21 0.16 0.36
CA ASP A 208 -17.28 -1.31 0.20
C ASP A 208 -16.93 -1.80 -1.22
N ASP A 209 -17.47 -1.16 -2.25
CA ASP A 209 -17.24 -1.52 -3.65
C ASP A 209 -15.82 -1.15 -4.17
N LYS A 210 -15.10 -0.34 -3.44
CA LYS A 210 -13.74 0.14 -3.78
C LYS A 210 -12.63 -0.68 -3.11
N ILE A 211 -12.96 -1.38 -2.01
CA ILE A 211 -11.99 -2.16 -1.25
C ILE A 211 -11.55 -3.37 -2.08
N LYS A 212 -10.24 -3.50 -2.31
CA LYS A 212 -9.63 -4.66 -2.97
C LYS A 212 -9.01 -5.62 -1.98
N ILE A 213 -8.41 -5.06 -0.93
CA ILE A 213 -7.75 -5.79 0.17
C ILE A 213 -8.10 -5.05 1.46
N ALA A 214 -8.23 -5.79 2.57
CA ALA A 214 -8.39 -5.20 3.89
C ALA A 214 -7.31 -5.71 4.84
N HIS A 215 -6.80 -4.84 5.68
CA HIS A 215 -6.00 -5.20 6.83
C HIS A 215 -6.89 -5.45 8.05
N ALA A 216 -6.55 -6.47 8.82
CA ALA A 216 -7.13 -6.74 10.13
C ALA A 216 -6.01 -6.55 11.17
N LYS A 217 -5.97 -5.38 11.77
CA LYS A 217 -4.95 -4.99 12.75
C LYS A 217 -5.63 -4.39 13.97
N ASP A 218 -5.03 -4.54 15.13
CA ASP A 218 -5.49 -3.94 16.38
C ASP A 218 -4.64 -2.71 16.72
N CYS A 219 -5.23 -1.73 17.39
CA CYS A 219 -4.54 -0.56 17.93
C CYS A 219 -4.74 -0.48 19.45
N LYS A 220 -3.69 -0.13 20.18
CA LYS A 220 -3.70 0.04 21.64
C LYS A 220 -3.43 1.48 22.01
#